data_c6df0526805965c54a977b1a8c21b5b8
#
_entry.id   c6df0526805965c54a977b1a8c21b5b8
#
_cell.length_a   1.000
_cell.length_b   1.000
_cell.length_c   1.000
_cell.angle_alpha   90.00
_cell.angle_beta   90.00
_cell.angle_gamma   90.00
#
_symmetry.space_group_name_H-M   'P 1'
#
loop_
_entity.id
_entity.type
_entity.pdbx_description
1 polymer ?
#
loop_
_entity_poly.entity_id
_entity_poly.type
_entity_poly.pdbx_seq_one_letter_code
_entity_poly.pdbx_strand_id
1 'polypeptide(L)'
;MSLPTPHRFDTELKDTSRMQDDILKLAYEVSQMTREKIHLIASVMNEAKFLAINTRIEAARVGQAGAAFGLLADEMGRIASRIVGIAAELRSATDSSTDRLLKAGNDLLLRGRGERLTDLALNVVDLIDRNLYERSCDVRWWATDSAMVQALESRTPQAYQ
;
A
#
# COMPACT_ATOMS: atom_id res chain seq x y z
N MET A 1 -10.10 5.98 -34.09
CA MET A 1 -9.41 5.89 -32.79
C MET A 1 -10.11 4.81 -32.00
N SER A 2 -9.56 3.57 -31.96
CA SER A 2 -10.23 2.41 -31.39
C SER A 2 -10.21 2.52 -29.86
N LEU A 3 -11.39 2.47 -29.25
CA LEU A 3 -11.54 2.37 -27.80
C LEU A 3 -10.91 1.05 -27.31
N PRO A 4 -10.10 1.08 -26.25
CA PRO A 4 -9.54 -0.15 -25.69
C PRO A 4 -10.66 -1.06 -25.19
N THR A 5 -10.52 -2.35 -25.46
CA THR A 5 -11.52 -3.36 -25.06
C THR A 5 -11.62 -3.45 -23.54
N PRO A 6 -12.81 -3.57 -22.94
CA PRO A 6 -13.03 -3.60 -21.49
C PRO A 6 -12.23 -4.68 -20.76
N HIS A 7 -11.89 -5.77 -21.43
CA HIS A 7 -11.12 -6.89 -20.87
C HIS A 7 -9.65 -6.53 -20.55
N ARG A 8 -9.05 -5.59 -21.25
CA ARG A 8 -7.65 -5.18 -21.05
C ARG A 8 -7.51 -4.32 -19.79
N PHE A 9 -8.47 -3.45 -19.53
CA PHE A 9 -8.51 -2.62 -18.33
C PHE A 9 -8.66 -3.43 -17.03
N ASP A 10 -9.50 -4.46 -17.03
CA ASP A 10 -9.71 -5.33 -15.86
C ASP A 10 -8.44 -6.10 -15.47
N THR A 11 -7.63 -6.49 -16.45
CA THR A 11 -6.39 -7.23 -16.22
C THR A 11 -5.31 -6.32 -15.63
N GLU A 12 -5.08 -5.15 -16.22
CA GLU A 12 -4.10 -4.16 -15.73
C GLU A 12 -4.42 -3.67 -14.31
N LEU A 13 -5.71 -3.60 -13.98
CA LEU A 13 -6.20 -3.18 -12.68
C LEU A 13 -6.00 -4.24 -11.59
N LYS A 14 -6.22 -5.50 -11.92
CA LYS A 14 -5.94 -6.63 -11.01
C LYS A 14 -4.45 -6.78 -10.75
N ASP A 15 -3.63 -6.57 -11.76
CA ASP A 15 -2.17 -6.67 -11.65
C ASP A 15 -1.61 -5.53 -10.78
N THR A 16 -2.11 -4.31 -10.94
CA THR A 16 -1.68 -3.17 -10.09
C THR A 16 -2.08 -3.35 -8.63
N SER A 17 -3.29 -3.84 -8.37
CA SER A 17 -3.75 -4.12 -7.00
C SER A 17 -2.94 -5.25 -6.35
N ARG A 18 -2.64 -6.31 -7.09
CA ARG A 18 -1.78 -7.42 -6.61
C ARG A 18 -0.37 -6.94 -6.30
N MET A 19 0.23 -6.15 -7.19
CA MET A 19 1.56 -5.60 -6.98
C MET A 19 1.63 -4.72 -5.72
N GLN A 20 0.60 -3.92 -5.45
CA GLN A 20 0.53 -3.11 -4.23
C GLN A 20 0.42 -3.97 -2.97
N ASP A 21 -0.42 -5.00 -2.98
CA ASP A 21 -0.56 -5.95 -1.87
C ASP A 21 0.77 -6.70 -1.62
N ASP A 22 1.46 -7.11 -2.68
CA ASP A 22 2.76 -7.77 -2.58
C ASP A 22 3.83 -6.86 -1.99
N ILE A 23 3.86 -5.58 -2.37
CA ILE A 23 4.80 -4.58 -1.80
C ILE A 23 4.53 -4.38 -0.31
N LEU A 24 3.27 -4.24 0.10
CA LEU A 24 2.92 -4.07 1.52
C LEU A 24 3.27 -5.31 2.34
N LYS A 25 3.02 -6.50 1.79
CA LYS A 25 3.39 -7.77 2.40
C LYS A 25 4.90 -7.89 2.57
N LEU A 26 5.66 -7.59 1.51
CA LEU A 26 7.12 -7.62 1.54
C LEU A 26 7.69 -6.62 2.55
N ALA A 27 7.14 -5.40 2.62
CA ALA A 27 7.52 -4.40 3.60
C ALA A 27 7.30 -4.89 5.04
N TYR A 28 6.17 -5.57 5.29
CA TYR A 28 5.87 -6.17 6.58
C TYR A 28 6.84 -7.31 6.92
N GLU A 29 7.12 -8.21 5.98
CA GLU A 29 8.07 -9.32 6.18
C GLU A 29 9.48 -8.81 6.49
N VAL A 30 9.96 -7.79 5.74
CA VAL A 30 11.25 -7.14 6.00
C VAL A 30 11.29 -6.49 7.38
N SER A 31 10.21 -5.83 7.79
CA SER A 31 10.09 -5.23 9.12
C SER A 31 10.18 -6.28 10.22
N GLN A 32 9.46 -7.39 10.09
CA GLN A 32 9.50 -8.50 11.07
C GLN A 32 10.90 -9.11 11.17
N MET A 33 11.51 -9.41 10.01
CA MET A 33 12.87 -9.96 9.97
C MET A 33 13.88 -8.99 10.60
N THR A 34 13.73 -7.69 10.37
CA THR A 34 14.59 -6.66 10.96
C THR A 34 14.44 -6.61 12.47
N ARG A 35 13.21 -6.67 13.00
CA ARG A 35 12.93 -6.73 14.44
C ARG A 35 13.58 -7.94 15.12
N GLU A 36 13.48 -9.12 14.48
CA GLU A 36 14.11 -10.34 14.99
C GLU A 36 15.64 -10.20 15.08
N LYS A 37 16.27 -9.64 14.02
CA LYS A 37 17.70 -9.40 13.99
C LYS A 37 18.15 -8.37 15.03
N ILE A 38 17.39 -7.30 15.21
CA ILE A 38 17.63 -6.30 16.27
C ILE A 38 17.56 -6.93 17.67
N HIS A 39 16.57 -7.79 17.90
CA HIS A 39 16.43 -8.50 19.16
C HIS A 39 17.64 -9.42 19.42
N LEU A 40 18.09 -10.14 18.37
CA LEU A 40 19.28 -10.99 18.47
C LEU A 40 20.55 -10.17 18.78
N ILE A 41 20.74 -9.03 18.13
CA ILE A 41 21.85 -8.12 18.40
C ILE A 41 21.83 -7.66 19.87
N ALA A 42 20.67 -7.26 20.39
CA ALA A 42 20.52 -6.85 21.78
C ALA A 42 20.83 -7.99 22.77
N SER A 43 20.41 -9.23 22.46
CA SER A 43 20.75 -10.41 23.27
C SER A 43 22.25 -10.66 23.33
N VAL A 44 22.92 -10.70 22.17
CA VAL A 44 24.39 -10.91 22.09
C VAL A 44 25.14 -9.80 22.82
N MET A 45 24.67 -8.55 22.73
CA MET A 45 25.31 -7.45 23.45
C MET A 45 25.09 -7.52 24.96
N ASN A 46 23.98 -8.03 25.42
CA ASN A 46 23.80 -8.31 26.88
C ASN A 46 24.74 -9.42 27.37
N GLU A 47 24.93 -10.48 26.58
CA GLU A 47 25.91 -11.52 26.88
C GLU A 47 27.35 -10.95 26.95
N ALA A 48 27.71 -10.11 25.98
CA ALA A 48 28.99 -9.40 25.95
C ALA A 48 29.18 -8.51 27.19
N LYS A 49 28.10 -7.85 27.65
CA LYS A 49 28.13 -7.04 28.88
C LYS A 49 28.33 -7.89 30.14
N PHE A 50 27.71 -9.06 30.23
CA PHE A 50 27.96 -10.00 31.29
C PHE A 50 29.40 -10.49 31.30
N LEU A 51 29.95 -10.81 30.10
CA LEU A 51 31.34 -11.22 29.98
C LEU A 51 32.30 -10.10 30.43
N ALA A 52 32.01 -8.85 30.06
CA ALA A 52 32.79 -7.69 30.48
C ALA A 52 32.79 -7.53 32.01
N ILE A 53 31.61 -7.69 32.65
CA ILE A 53 31.49 -7.62 34.11
C ILE A 53 32.32 -8.74 34.77
N ASN A 54 32.22 -9.98 34.30
CA ASN A 54 32.98 -11.10 34.84
C ASN A 54 34.50 -10.90 34.66
N THR A 55 34.94 -10.44 33.45
CA THR A 55 36.34 -10.12 33.20
C THR A 55 36.84 -9.03 34.12
N ARG A 56 36.04 -8.00 34.42
CA ARG A 56 36.41 -6.93 35.35
C ARG A 56 36.57 -7.45 36.79
N ILE A 57 35.70 -8.39 37.22
CA ILE A 57 35.76 -9.01 38.53
C ILE A 57 37.06 -9.82 38.66
N GLU A 58 37.40 -10.65 37.67
CA GLU A 58 38.65 -11.42 37.65
C GLU A 58 39.89 -10.53 37.56
N ALA A 59 39.87 -9.48 36.76
CA ALA A 59 40.93 -8.49 36.68
C ALA A 59 41.22 -7.85 38.07
N ALA A 60 40.18 -7.49 38.79
CA ALA A 60 40.31 -6.95 40.15
C ALA A 60 40.88 -7.97 41.15
N ARG A 61 40.54 -9.26 40.96
CA ARG A 61 41.01 -10.35 41.81
C ARG A 61 42.53 -10.60 41.65
N VAL A 62 43.08 -10.41 40.45
CA VAL A 62 44.51 -10.58 40.14
C VAL A 62 45.32 -9.34 40.57
N GLY A 63 44.66 -8.25 40.93
CA GLY A 63 45.32 -7.04 41.41
C GLY A 63 46.04 -6.26 40.30
N GLN A 64 47.23 -5.74 40.59
CA GLN A 64 47.93 -4.84 39.65
C GLN A 64 48.25 -5.48 38.29
N ALA A 65 48.47 -6.79 38.25
CA ALA A 65 48.71 -7.52 36.99
C ALA A 65 47.42 -7.59 36.14
N GLY A 66 46.22 -7.46 36.70
CA GLY A 66 44.94 -7.45 36.00
C GLY A 66 44.48 -6.09 35.52
N ALA A 67 45.19 -4.99 35.82
CA ALA A 67 44.73 -3.62 35.55
C ALA A 67 44.39 -3.35 34.06
N ALA A 68 45.23 -3.85 33.14
CA ALA A 68 45.01 -3.74 31.72
C ALA A 68 43.71 -4.47 31.24
N PHE A 69 43.41 -5.65 31.81
CA PHE A 69 42.21 -6.42 31.54
C PHE A 69 40.95 -5.73 32.13
N GLY A 70 41.07 -5.08 33.27
CA GLY A 70 40.01 -4.27 33.83
C GLY A 70 39.58 -3.12 32.89
N LEU A 71 40.59 -2.40 32.35
CA LEU A 71 40.32 -1.31 31.40
C LEU A 71 39.67 -1.83 30.11
N LEU A 72 40.12 -2.96 29.60
CA LEU A 72 39.57 -3.59 28.39
C LEU A 72 38.09 -4.03 28.63
N ALA A 73 37.84 -4.60 29.81
CA ALA A 73 36.47 -5.00 30.20
C ALA A 73 35.52 -3.80 30.31
N ASP A 74 35.97 -2.69 30.89
CA ASP A 74 35.17 -1.46 30.94
C ASP A 74 34.85 -0.92 29.54
N GLU A 75 35.82 -0.92 28.61
CA GLU A 75 35.63 -0.51 27.25
C GLU A 75 34.62 -1.43 26.51
N MET A 76 34.76 -2.75 26.68
CA MET A 76 33.85 -3.73 26.11
C MET A 76 32.41 -3.54 26.63
N GLY A 77 32.22 -3.30 27.91
CA GLY A 77 30.93 -2.98 28.50
C GLY A 77 30.30 -1.70 27.96
N ARG A 78 31.13 -0.68 27.69
CA ARG A 78 30.75 0.58 27.11
C ARG A 78 30.31 0.40 25.63
N ILE A 79 31.07 -0.35 24.84
CA ILE A 79 30.74 -0.68 23.46
C ILE A 79 29.42 -1.46 23.40
N ALA A 80 29.26 -2.50 24.20
CA ALA A 80 28.04 -3.30 24.26
C ALA A 80 26.81 -2.42 24.58
N SER A 81 26.94 -1.50 25.55
CA SER A 81 25.85 -0.59 25.90
C SER A 81 25.49 0.38 24.74
N ARG A 82 26.48 0.87 24.01
CA ARG A 82 26.25 1.71 22.82
C ARG A 82 25.53 0.95 21.73
N ILE A 83 25.91 -0.31 21.45
CA ILE A 83 25.25 -1.13 20.43
C ILE A 83 23.80 -1.42 20.80
N VAL A 84 23.50 -1.67 22.07
CA VAL A 84 22.11 -1.80 22.54
C VAL A 84 21.30 -0.52 22.29
N GLY A 85 21.89 0.66 22.52
CA GLY A 85 21.27 1.94 22.19
C GLY A 85 20.96 2.09 20.69
N ILE A 86 21.95 1.81 19.83
CA ILE A 86 21.77 1.84 18.38
C ILE A 86 20.69 0.84 17.93
N ALA A 87 20.66 -0.36 18.50
CA ALA A 87 19.63 -1.35 18.20
C ALA A 87 18.21 -0.86 18.57
N ALA A 88 18.07 -0.15 19.70
CA ALA A 88 16.81 0.46 20.09
C ALA A 88 16.37 1.58 19.15
N GLU A 89 17.29 2.44 18.73
CA GLU A 89 17.02 3.49 17.74
C GLU A 89 16.63 2.90 16.37
N LEU A 90 17.32 1.87 15.91
CA LEU A 90 17.02 1.17 14.66
C LEU A 90 15.64 0.53 14.70
N ARG A 91 15.26 -0.07 15.82
CA ARG A 91 13.92 -0.61 16.02
C ARG A 91 12.85 0.47 15.88
N SER A 92 13.01 1.58 16.58
CA SER A 92 12.08 2.71 16.53
C SER A 92 11.95 3.28 15.11
N ALA A 93 13.08 3.44 14.40
CA ALA A 93 13.09 3.92 13.03
C ALA A 93 12.40 2.94 12.07
N THR A 94 12.63 1.62 12.24
CA THR A 94 11.97 0.58 11.43
C THR A 94 10.48 0.57 11.65
N ASP A 95 10.02 0.63 12.91
CA ASP A 95 8.61 0.67 13.27
C ASP A 95 7.91 1.89 12.67
N SER A 96 8.51 3.07 12.81
CA SER A 96 8.00 4.32 12.23
C SER A 96 7.94 4.27 10.69
N SER A 97 8.97 3.72 10.04
CA SER A 97 8.99 3.59 8.59
C SER A 97 7.94 2.62 8.06
N THR A 98 7.73 1.52 8.78
CA THR A 98 6.68 0.53 8.44
C THR A 98 5.29 1.14 8.56
N ASP A 99 5.02 1.87 9.64
CA ASP A 99 3.73 2.55 9.84
C ASP A 99 3.46 3.60 8.73
N ARG A 100 4.50 4.33 8.33
CA ARG A 100 4.39 5.30 7.23
C ARG A 100 4.11 4.62 5.90
N LEU A 101 4.75 3.48 5.61
CA LEU A 101 4.51 2.68 4.41
C LEU A 101 3.09 2.14 4.37
N LEU A 102 2.59 1.59 5.49
CA LEU A 102 1.22 1.08 5.58
C LEU A 102 0.18 2.19 5.38
N LYS A 103 0.39 3.37 5.97
CA LYS A 103 -0.49 4.53 5.77
C LYS A 103 -0.48 4.99 4.31
N ALA A 104 0.71 5.14 3.72
CA ALA A 104 0.84 5.56 2.33
C ALA A 104 0.19 4.54 1.37
N GLY A 105 0.36 3.24 1.63
CA GLY A 105 -0.30 2.17 0.86
C GLY A 105 -1.82 2.24 0.94
N ASN A 106 -2.37 2.41 2.13
CA ASN A 106 -3.81 2.59 2.32
C ASN A 106 -4.36 3.85 1.63
N ASP A 107 -3.65 4.96 1.71
CA ASP A 107 -4.04 6.22 1.05
C ASP A 107 -4.06 6.05 -0.48
N LEU A 108 -3.07 5.36 -1.04
CA LEU A 108 -3.02 5.04 -2.47
C LEU A 108 -4.19 4.16 -2.90
N LEU A 109 -4.54 3.13 -2.12
CA LEU A 109 -5.68 2.26 -2.40
C LEU A 109 -7.01 3.04 -2.37
N LEU A 110 -7.20 3.91 -1.39
CA LEU A 110 -8.42 4.72 -1.27
C LEU A 110 -8.54 5.73 -2.41
N ARG A 111 -7.46 6.43 -2.76
CA ARG A 111 -7.45 7.38 -3.90
C ARG A 111 -7.72 6.67 -5.22
N GLY A 112 -7.01 5.58 -5.51
CA GLY A 112 -7.22 4.82 -6.74
C GLY A 112 -8.63 4.25 -6.88
N ARG A 113 -9.28 3.84 -5.77
CA ARG A 113 -10.70 3.45 -5.79
C ARG A 113 -11.62 4.64 -6.01
N GLY A 114 -11.33 5.79 -5.39
CA GLY A 114 -12.12 7.01 -5.56
C GLY A 114 -12.08 7.54 -6.99
N GLU A 115 -10.91 7.63 -7.61
CA GLU A 115 -10.73 8.04 -8.99
C GLU A 115 -11.50 7.13 -9.95
N ARG A 116 -11.42 5.81 -9.76
CA ARG A 116 -12.19 4.84 -10.58
C ARG A 116 -13.70 5.00 -10.46
N LEU A 117 -14.21 5.20 -9.25
CA LEU A 117 -15.65 5.41 -9.06
C LEU A 117 -16.10 6.69 -9.75
N THR A 118 -15.27 7.73 -9.76
CA THR A 118 -15.53 8.98 -10.47
C THR A 118 -15.56 8.76 -11.96
N ASP A 119 -14.57 8.06 -12.53
CA ASP A 119 -14.51 7.75 -13.96
C ASP A 119 -15.69 6.87 -14.41
N LEU A 120 -16.06 5.88 -13.59
CA LEU A 120 -17.20 5.02 -13.87
C LEU A 120 -18.52 5.82 -13.85
N ALA A 121 -18.68 6.72 -12.87
CA ALA A 121 -19.85 7.57 -12.76
C ALA A 121 -19.96 8.52 -13.97
N LEU A 122 -18.86 9.13 -14.40
CA LEU A 122 -18.84 9.97 -15.59
C LEU A 122 -19.20 9.19 -16.86
N ASN A 123 -18.64 7.99 -17.04
CA ASN A 123 -18.99 7.12 -18.17
C ASN A 123 -20.48 6.74 -18.18
N VAL A 124 -21.07 6.47 -17.01
CA VAL A 124 -22.51 6.18 -16.92
C VAL A 124 -23.35 7.40 -17.26
N VAL A 125 -22.96 8.58 -16.80
CA VAL A 125 -23.65 9.85 -17.14
C VAL A 125 -23.60 10.10 -18.65
N ASP A 126 -22.42 9.96 -19.29
CA ASP A 126 -22.28 10.11 -20.73
C ASP A 126 -23.12 9.11 -21.51
N LEU A 127 -23.19 7.86 -21.03
CA LEU A 127 -24.05 6.84 -21.66
C LEU A 127 -25.53 7.19 -21.58
N ILE A 128 -25.98 7.68 -20.43
CA ILE A 128 -27.36 8.11 -20.21
C ILE A 128 -27.68 9.30 -21.11
N ASP A 129 -26.82 10.32 -21.11
CA ASP A 129 -27.02 11.54 -21.91
C ASP A 129 -27.13 11.23 -23.40
N ARG A 130 -26.24 10.38 -23.91
CA ARG A 130 -26.28 9.91 -25.31
C ARG A 130 -27.58 9.17 -25.63
N ASN A 131 -28.00 8.23 -24.76
CA ASN A 131 -29.24 7.51 -24.97
C ASN A 131 -30.47 8.42 -24.95
N LEU A 132 -30.50 9.39 -24.04
CA LEU A 132 -31.61 10.37 -23.98
C LEU A 132 -31.64 11.25 -25.21
N TYR A 133 -30.47 11.69 -25.71
CA TYR A 133 -30.36 12.47 -26.92
C TYR A 133 -30.85 11.68 -28.15
N GLU A 134 -30.37 10.45 -28.35
CA GLU A 134 -30.80 9.58 -29.45
C GLU A 134 -32.31 9.35 -29.45
N ARG A 135 -32.88 9.00 -28.26
CA ARG A 135 -34.34 8.81 -28.14
C ARG A 135 -35.14 10.10 -28.36
N SER A 136 -34.62 11.23 -27.96
CA SER A 136 -35.27 12.52 -28.25
C SER A 136 -35.26 12.84 -29.73
N CYS A 137 -34.21 12.46 -30.46
CA CYS A 137 -34.15 12.55 -31.93
C CYS A 137 -35.15 11.60 -32.58
N ASP A 138 -35.27 10.35 -32.12
CA ASP A 138 -36.23 9.36 -32.63
C ASP A 138 -37.66 9.86 -32.46
N VAL A 139 -38.04 10.34 -31.28
CA VAL A 139 -39.39 10.88 -31.02
C VAL A 139 -39.68 12.09 -31.93
N ARG A 140 -38.70 12.98 -32.12
CA ARG A 140 -38.84 14.14 -32.96
C ARG A 140 -39.00 13.75 -34.45
N TRP A 141 -38.26 12.72 -34.90
CA TRP A 141 -38.37 12.18 -36.24
C TRP A 141 -39.74 11.54 -36.48
N TRP A 142 -40.23 10.69 -35.55
CA TRP A 142 -41.56 10.09 -35.65
C TRP A 142 -42.67 11.12 -35.63
N ALA A 143 -42.57 12.19 -34.86
CA ALA A 143 -43.54 13.26 -34.79
C ALA A 143 -43.63 14.09 -36.07
N THR A 144 -42.59 14.07 -36.92
CA THR A 144 -42.50 14.80 -38.19
C THR A 144 -42.65 13.89 -39.41
N ASP A 145 -42.67 12.56 -39.22
CA ASP A 145 -42.87 11.61 -40.31
C ASP A 145 -44.28 11.70 -40.85
N SER A 146 -44.43 12.06 -42.13
CA SER A 146 -45.72 12.26 -42.78
C SER A 146 -46.60 11.01 -42.82
N ALA A 147 -45.96 9.82 -42.91
CA ALA A 147 -46.71 8.56 -42.93
C ALA A 147 -47.30 8.25 -41.53
N MET A 148 -46.58 8.52 -40.46
CA MET A 148 -47.06 8.38 -39.08
C MET A 148 -48.18 9.37 -38.78
N VAL A 149 -48.02 10.62 -39.18
CA VAL A 149 -49.03 11.66 -39.01
C VAL A 149 -50.31 11.27 -39.75
N GLN A 150 -50.22 10.85 -41.01
CA GLN A 150 -51.39 10.40 -41.82
C GLN A 150 -52.04 9.15 -41.22
N ALA A 151 -51.29 8.19 -40.73
CA ALA A 151 -51.83 6.99 -40.06
C ALA A 151 -52.66 7.35 -38.82
N LEU A 152 -52.19 8.29 -38.03
CA LEU A 152 -52.89 8.78 -36.83
C LEU A 152 -54.14 9.62 -37.19
N GLU A 153 -54.09 10.43 -38.23
CA GLU A 153 -55.21 11.27 -38.68
C GLU A 153 -56.32 10.45 -39.33
N SER A 154 -55.94 9.45 -40.16
CA SER A 154 -56.94 8.66 -40.92
C SER A 154 -57.75 7.69 -40.05
N ARG A 155 -57.27 7.33 -38.88
CA ARG A 155 -57.91 6.37 -37.94
C ARG A 155 -58.38 5.07 -38.57
N THR A 156 -57.81 4.64 -39.69
CA THR A 156 -58.19 3.41 -40.39
C THR A 156 -57.29 2.27 -39.97
N PRO A 157 -57.80 1.04 -39.72
CA PRO A 157 -56.98 -0.10 -39.33
C PRO A 157 -55.86 -0.46 -40.33
N GLN A 158 -56.01 -0.13 -41.59
CA GLN A 158 -55.05 -0.37 -42.68
C GLN A 158 -53.85 0.61 -42.65
N ALA A 159 -53.95 1.70 -41.93
CA ALA A 159 -52.85 2.67 -41.78
C ALA A 159 -51.77 2.23 -40.78
N TYR A 160 -52.00 1.13 -40.03
CA TYR A 160 -51.08 0.59 -39.01
C TYR A 160 -50.38 -0.69 -39.47
N GLN A 161 -50.55 -1.13 -40.74
CA GLN A 161 -49.79 -2.24 -41.35
C GLN A 161 -48.55 -1.74 -42.09
#